data_ae72d9c3aadbd85ea825f78b33cc2145
#
_entry.id   ae72d9c3aadbd85ea825f78b33cc2145
#
_cell.length_a   1.000
_cell.length_b   1.000
_cell.length_c   1.000
_cell.angle_alpha   90.00
_cell.angle_beta   90.00
_cell.angle_gamma   90.00
#
_symmetry.space_group_name_H-M   'P 1'
#
loop_
_entity.id
_entity.type
_entity.pdbx_description
1 polymer ?
#
loop_
_entity_poly.entity_id
_entity_poly.type
_entity_poly.pdbx_seq_one_letter_code
_entity_poly.pdbx_strand_id
1 'polypeptide(L)'
;MDIFAISTQEILERISRHCPESLSIYLQCINRANSDGDVYFDRQTVEEEMSESWTKFNRNIKKLAKENLLEWHPFDNGIAVTLANIQMDE
;
A
#
# COMPACT_ATOMS: atom_id res chain seq x y z
N MET A 1 22.89 -6.88 -8.04
CA MET A 1 21.49 -7.19 -7.75
C MET A 1 21.08 -6.59 -6.42
N ASP A 2 19.98 -5.92 -6.42
CA ASP A 2 19.47 -5.32 -5.19
C ASP A 2 18.76 -6.39 -4.35
N ILE A 3 19.37 -6.76 -3.23
CA ILE A 3 18.82 -7.82 -2.39
C ILE A 3 17.55 -7.39 -1.65
N PHE A 4 17.24 -6.12 -1.69
CA PHE A 4 16.03 -5.58 -1.03
C PHE A 4 14.88 -5.42 -1.99
N ALA A 5 15.10 -5.61 -3.28
CA ALA A 5 14.02 -5.52 -4.25
C ALA A 5 13.17 -6.79 -4.20
N ILE A 6 11.85 -6.61 -4.17
CA ILE A 6 10.91 -7.71 -4.10
C ILE A 6 10.12 -7.72 -5.40
N SER A 7 10.00 -8.87 -6.05
CA SER A 7 9.23 -8.96 -7.28
C SER A 7 7.75 -8.77 -6.99
N THR A 8 7.03 -8.31 -8.00
CA THR A 8 5.57 -8.13 -7.88
C THR A 8 4.89 -9.44 -7.51
N GLN A 9 5.33 -10.54 -8.12
CA GLN A 9 4.74 -11.84 -7.84
C GLN A 9 4.93 -12.24 -6.38
N GLU A 10 6.11 -12.02 -5.83
CA GLU A 10 6.39 -12.34 -4.44
C GLU A 10 5.55 -11.50 -3.50
N ILE A 11 5.36 -10.23 -3.83
CA ILE A 11 4.50 -9.35 -3.04
C ILE A 11 3.07 -9.86 -3.02
N LEU A 12 2.54 -10.22 -4.19
CA LEU A 12 1.17 -10.71 -4.29
C LEU A 12 1.00 -12.03 -3.54
N GLU A 13 2.00 -12.91 -3.61
CA GLU A 13 1.97 -14.16 -2.85
C GLU A 13 1.97 -13.91 -1.35
N ARG A 14 2.79 -12.97 -0.90
CA ARG A 14 2.89 -12.63 0.51
C ARG A 14 1.58 -12.06 1.04
N ILE A 15 0.96 -11.16 0.28
CA ILE A 15 -0.34 -10.60 0.65
C ILE A 15 -1.40 -11.70 0.68
N SER A 16 -1.44 -12.53 -0.35
CA SER A 16 -2.44 -13.59 -0.43
C SER A 16 -2.34 -14.59 0.72
N ARG A 17 -1.11 -14.79 1.21
CA ARG A 17 -0.86 -15.76 2.28
C ARG A 17 -1.11 -15.18 3.66
N HIS A 18 -0.74 -13.93 3.88
CA HIS A 18 -0.73 -13.34 5.23
C HIS A 18 -1.84 -12.34 5.49
N CYS A 19 -2.28 -11.61 4.47
CA CYS A 19 -3.30 -10.58 4.64
C CYS A 19 -4.09 -10.39 3.35
N PRO A 20 -4.82 -11.44 2.90
CA PRO A 20 -5.50 -11.37 1.60
C PRO A 20 -6.52 -10.23 1.50
N GLU A 21 -7.09 -9.80 2.62
CA GLU A 21 -8.04 -8.70 2.63
C GLU A 21 -7.40 -7.35 2.32
N SER A 22 -6.07 -7.29 2.35
CA SER A 22 -5.34 -6.05 2.05
C SER A 22 -4.97 -5.91 0.57
N LEU A 23 -5.25 -6.93 -0.25
CA LEU A 23 -4.82 -6.93 -1.64
C LEU A 23 -5.38 -5.75 -2.43
N SER A 24 -6.67 -5.50 -2.31
CA SER A 24 -7.29 -4.40 -3.07
C SER A 24 -6.73 -3.05 -2.65
N ILE A 25 -6.43 -2.89 -1.37
CA ILE A 25 -5.82 -1.66 -0.87
C ILE A 25 -4.41 -1.49 -1.45
N TYR A 26 -3.65 -2.57 -1.48
CA TYR A 26 -2.29 -2.54 -2.04
C TYR A 26 -2.31 -2.16 -3.52
N LEU A 27 -3.25 -2.71 -4.29
CA LEU A 27 -3.39 -2.38 -5.70
C LEU A 27 -3.77 -0.92 -5.90
N GLN A 28 -4.59 -0.36 -5.03
CA GLN A 28 -4.90 1.07 -5.07
C GLN A 28 -3.66 1.92 -4.81
N CYS A 29 -2.81 1.47 -3.89
CA CYS A 29 -1.56 2.18 -3.63
C CYS A 29 -0.68 2.21 -4.88
N ILE A 30 -0.54 1.06 -5.54
CA ILE A 30 0.27 0.98 -6.76
C ILE A 30 -0.29 1.89 -7.85
N ASN A 31 -1.61 1.85 -8.05
CA ASN A 31 -2.24 2.62 -9.11
C ASN A 31 -2.12 4.13 -8.92
N ARG A 32 -2.07 4.57 -7.67
CA ARG A 32 -2.08 6.00 -7.35
C ARG A 32 -0.69 6.55 -7.02
N ALA A 33 0.30 5.68 -6.84
CA ALA A 33 1.63 6.12 -6.46
C ALA A 33 2.34 6.85 -7.61
N ASN A 34 3.17 7.82 -7.23
CA ASN A 34 4.02 8.50 -8.21
C ASN A 34 5.24 7.64 -8.52
N SER A 35 6.16 8.17 -9.33
CA SER A 35 7.34 7.42 -9.75
C SER A 35 8.28 7.06 -8.60
N ASP A 36 8.17 7.75 -7.48
CA ASP A 36 8.97 7.46 -6.28
C ASP A 36 8.28 6.47 -5.36
N GLY A 37 7.10 6.00 -5.71
CA GLY A 37 6.35 5.07 -4.88
C GLY A 37 5.56 5.73 -3.78
N ASP A 38 5.41 7.06 -3.82
CA ASP A 38 4.70 7.80 -2.80
C ASP A 38 3.25 8.04 -3.20
N VAL A 39 2.36 7.90 -2.23
CA VAL A 39 0.94 8.20 -2.43
C VAL A 39 0.35 8.74 -1.14
N TYR A 40 -0.61 9.64 -1.29
CA TYR A 40 -1.31 10.23 -0.16
C TYR A 40 -2.80 9.89 -0.27
N PHE A 41 -3.37 9.47 0.86
CA PHE A 41 -4.80 9.17 0.95
C PHE A 41 -5.42 10.03 2.03
N ASP A 42 -6.46 10.79 1.70
CA ASP A 42 -7.25 11.42 2.73
C ASP A 42 -8.52 10.59 2.96
N ARG A 43 -9.18 10.88 4.07
CA ARG A 43 -10.37 10.13 4.46
C ARG A 43 -11.48 10.22 3.42
N GLN A 44 -11.66 11.40 2.85
CA GLN A 44 -12.73 11.61 1.87
C GLN A 44 -12.50 10.74 0.64
N THR A 45 -11.29 10.70 0.11
CA THR A 45 -10.96 9.87 -1.03
C THR A 45 -11.22 8.39 -0.74
N VAL A 46 -10.80 7.94 0.44
CA VAL A 46 -10.98 6.53 0.80
C VAL A 46 -12.46 6.18 0.91
N GLU A 47 -13.24 7.01 1.57
CA GLU A 47 -14.65 6.71 1.80
C GLU A 47 -15.52 6.91 0.57
N GLU A 48 -15.23 7.93 -0.23
CA GLU A 48 -16.09 8.26 -1.38
C GLU A 48 -15.62 7.63 -2.69
N GLU A 49 -14.32 7.70 -2.99
CA GLU A 49 -13.81 7.17 -4.26
C GLU A 49 -13.50 5.68 -4.20
N MET A 50 -12.97 5.22 -3.09
CA MET A 50 -12.58 3.82 -2.93
C MET A 50 -13.68 2.99 -2.28
N SER A 51 -14.70 3.62 -1.74
CA SER A 51 -15.81 2.95 -1.07
C SER A 51 -15.35 2.05 0.09
N GLU A 52 -14.31 2.50 0.81
CA GLU A 52 -13.79 1.78 1.97
C GLU A 52 -14.02 2.56 3.23
N SER A 53 -14.24 1.85 4.34
CA SER A 53 -14.27 2.49 5.64
C SER A 53 -12.86 2.98 5.99
N TRP A 54 -12.76 4.18 6.53
CA TRP A 54 -11.46 4.74 6.94
C TRP A 54 -10.76 3.84 7.96
N THR A 55 -11.52 3.30 8.91
CA THR A 55 -10.97 2.40 9.92
C THR A 55 -10.40 1.13 9.29
N LYS A 56 -11.14 0.54 8.36
CA LYS A 56 -10.71 -0.66 7.68
C LYS A 56 -9.50 -0.39 6.79
N PHE A 57 -9.50 0.74 6.11
CA PHE A 57 -8.38 1.15 5.28
C PHE A 57 -7.10 1.26 6.12
N ASN A 58 -7.18 1.95 7.25
CA ASN A 58 -6.03 2.10 8.14
C ASN A 58 -5.53 0.76 8.64
N ARG A 59 -6.44 -0.14 8.99
CA ARG A 59 -6.08 -1.47 9.46
C ARG A 59 -5.29 -2.22 8.39
N ASN A 60 -5.74 -2.14 7.15
CA ASN A 60 -5.07 -2.82 6.04
C ASN A 60 -3.72 -2.21 5.72
N ILE A 61 -3.61 -0.88 5.77
CA ILE A 61 -2.31 -0.22 5.60
C ILE A 61 -1.32 -0.70 6.64
N LYS A 62 -1.75 -0.82 7.90
CA LYS A 62 -0.88 -1.29 8.98
C LYS A 62 -0.46 -2.75 8.77
N LYS A 63 -1.35 -3.59 8.26
CA LYS A 63 -1.01 -4.98 7.93
C LYS A 63 0.05 -5.04 6.84
N LEU A 64 -0.09 -4.24 5.80
CA LEU A 64 0.88 -4.20 4.72
C LEU A 64 2.23 -3.70 5.21
N ALA A 65 2.24 -2.71 6.11
CA ALA A 65 3.47 -2.21 6.69
C ALA A 65 4.16 -3.29 7.54
N LYS A 66 3.39 -4.09 8.25
CA LYS A 66 3.92 -5.18 9.05
C LYS A 66 4.60 -6.24 8.19
N GLU A 67 4.15 -6.39 6.95
CA GLU A 67 4.77 -7.30 5.99
C GLU A 67 5.95 -6.64 5.25
N ASN A 68 6.33 -5.44 5.65
CA ASN A 68 7.43 -4.68 5.05
C ASN A 68 7.19 -4.32 3.58
N LEU A 69 5.93 -4.20 3.19
CA LEU A 69 5.57 -3.87 1.81
C LEU A 69 5.40 -2.39 1.57
N LEU A 70 5.23 -1.62 2.65
CA LEU A 70 5.14 -0.17 2.58
C LEU A 70 5.49 0.42 3.93
N GLU A 71 5.73 1.73 3.93
CA GLU A 71 5.83 2.52 5.14
C GLU A 71 4.69 3.53 5.10
N TRP A 72 4.21 3.93 6.28
CA TRP A 72 3.13 4.89 6.36
C TRP A 72 3.36 5.83 7.54
N HIS A 73 2.81 7.02 7.43
CA HIS A 73 2.77 7.94 8.56
C HIS A 73 1.58 8.87 8.38
N PRO A 74 1.01 9.34 9.48
CA PRO A 74 -0.10 10.29 9.39
C PRO A 74 0.41 11.61 8.82
N PHE A 75 -0.41 12.25 8.02
CA PHE A 75 -0.06 13.51 7.41
C PHE A 75 -1.34 14.28 7.16
N ASP A 76 -1.46 15.46 7.81
CA ASP A 76 -2.64 16.29 7.63
C ASP A 76 -3.90 15.52 8.03
N ASN A 77 -4.90 15.44 7.17
CA ASN A 77 -6.14 14.69 7.42
C ASN A 77 -6.13 13.32 6.80
N GLY A 78 -4.95 12.76 6.57
CA GLY A 78 -4.83 11.50 5.86
C GLY A 78 -3.59 10.72 6.23
N ILE A 79 -3.17 9.88 5.32
CA ILE A 79 -2.01 9.01 5.47
C ILE A 79 -1.12 9.14 4.24
N ALA A 80 0.17 9.35 4.50
CA ALA A 80 1.18 9.30 3.45
C ALA A 80 1.78 7.90 3.45
N VAL A 81 1.87 7.28 2.28
CA VAL A 81 2.34 5.92 2.09
C VAL A 81 3.51 5.93 1.12
N THR A 82 4.56 5.19 1.45
CA THR A 82 5.68 4.98 0.54
C THR A 82 5.81 3.48 0.32
N LEU A 83 5.68 3.06 -0.94
CA LEU A 83 5.82 1.65 -1.28
C LEU A 83 7.29 1.23 -1.16
N ALA A 84 7.51 0.08 -0.52
CA ALA A 84 8.86 -0.37 -0.22
C ALA A 84 9.43 -1.19 -1.37
N ASN A 85 10.62 -0.84 -1.79
CA ASN A 85 11.52 -1.66 -2.61
C ASN A 85 10.88 -2.50 -3.71
N ILE A 86 9.89 -1.93 -4.39
CA ILE A 86 9.26 -2.62 -5.50
C ILE A 86 10.16 -2.51 -6.70
N GLN A 87 10.45 -3.65 -7.31
CA GLN A 87 11.18 -3.67 -8.57
C GLN A 87 10.17 -3.39 -9.68
N MET A 88 10.19 -2.16 -10.15
CA MET A 88 9.29 -1.74 -11.22
C MET A 88 9.89 -2.13 -12.55
N ASP A 89 9.21 -3.00 -13.27
CA ASP A 89 9.62 -3.34 -14.62
C ASP A 89 9.21 -2.22 -15.56
N GLU A 90 10.16 -1.84 -16.35
CA GLU A 90 9.94 -0.80 -17.33
C GLU A 90 9.16 -1.33 -18.52
#